data_d39d5a55080d2edfa46f65a90984f2c2
#
_entry.id   d39d5a55080d2edfa46f65a90984f2c2
#
_cell.length_a   1.000
_cell.length_b   1.000
_cell.length_c   1.000
_cell.angle_alpha   90.00
_cell.angle_beta   90.00
_cell.angle_gamma   90.00
#
_symmetry.space_group_name_H-M   'P 1'
#
loop_
_entity.id
_entity.type
_entity.pdbx_description
1 polymer ?
#
loop_
_entity_poly.entity_id
_entity_poly.type
_entity_poly.pdbx_seq_one_letter_code
_entity_poly.pdbx_strand_id
1 'polypeptide(L)'
;MRHRKSGRHLNRTSSHRHAMFKNMAVSLFEHEIIKTTLPKAKELRRVAEPLITLAKEDSVANRRLAFDRTRSKEAVGKLFSELGPRYQSRQGGYLRILKCGFRAGDNAPMCYVELVDRPVASEEVVEVAE
;
A
#
# COMPACT_ATOMS: atom_id res chain seq x y z
N MET A 1 -24.08 14.39 10.39
CA MET A 1 -23.74 14.58 8.97
C MET A 1 -22.22 14.52 8.77
N ARG A 2 -21.75 13.75 7.80
CA ARG A 2 -20.31 13.47 7.63
C ARG A 2 -19.73 14.26 6.46
N HIS A 3 -19.67 15.56 6.57
CA HIS A 3 -19.07 16.38 5.52
C HIS A 3 -17.54 16.18 5.49
N ARG A 4 -16.99 15.85 4.32
CA ARG A 4 -15.56 15.68 4.07
C ARG A 4 -14.88 14.61 4.95
N LYS A 5 -15.68 13.75 5.59
CA LYS A 5 -15.17 12.65 6.39
C LYS A 5 -15.22 11.38 5.55
N SER A 6 -14.09 10.98 5.03
CA SER A 6 -13.97 9.77 4.22
C SER A 6 -13.04 8.79 4.93
N GLY A 7 -13.10 7.53 4.49
CA GLY A 7 -12.24 6.48 5.05
C GLY A 7 -12.91 5.70 6.15
N ARG A 8 -12.37 4.53 6.42
CA ARG A 8 -12.85 3.61 7.44
C ARG A 8 -12.08 3.82 8.74
N HIS A 9 -12.80 3.81 9.87
CA HIS A 9 -12.15 3.97 11.18
C HIS A 9 -11.42 2.70 11.63
N LEU A 10 -11.90 1.52 11.25
CA LEU A 10 -11.29 0.23 11.59
C LEU A 10 -11.06 0.07 13.09
N ASN A 11 -11.94 0.66 13.91
CA ASN A 11 -11.88 0.64 15.37
C ASN A 11 -10.54 1.11 15.94
N ARG A 12 -9.92 2.11 15.30
CA ARG A 12 -8.61 2.63 15.70
C ARG A 12 -8.62 4.15 15.76
N THR A 13 -7.72 4.70 16.57
CA THR A 13 -7.53 6.15 16.61
C THR A 13 -6.89 6.62 15.31
N SER A 14 -6.97 7.92 15.04
CA SER A 14 -6.40 8.51 13.84
C SER A 14 -4.90 8.24 13.73
N SER A 15 -4.14 8.45 14.80
CA SER A 15 -2.69 8.22 14.78
C SER A 15 -2.35 6.74 14.59
N HIS A 16 -3.15 5.84 15.18
CA HIS A 16 -2.94 4.40 14.99
C HIS A 16 -3.20 3.99 13.53
N ARG A 17 -4.27 4.53 12.92
CA ARG A 17 -4.56 4.25 11.51
C ARG A 17 -3.44 4.73 10.59
N HIS A 18 -2.93 5.94 10.82
CA HIS A 18 -1.83 6.47 10.02
C HIS A 18 -0.58 5.59 10.11
N ALA A 19 -0.22 5.17 11.34
CA ALA A 19 0.93 4.30 11.53
C ALA A 19 0.74 2.93 10.86
N MET A 20 -0.45 2.36 11.01
CA MET A 20 -0.77 1.07 10.40
C MET A 20 -0.64 1.10 8.88
N PHE A 21 -1.27 2.10 8.23
CA PHE A 21 -1.23 2.18 6.77
C PHE A 21 0.15 2.56 6.24
N LYS A 22 0.91 3.36 6.98
CA LYS A 22 2.29 3.65 6.65
C LYS A 22 3.11 2.36 6.59
N ASN A 23 2.99 1.53 7.63
CA ASN A 23 3.72 0.26 7.69
C ASN A 23 3.25 -0.71 6.61
N MET A 24 1.95 -0.77 6.35
CA MET A 24 1.42 -1.62 5.29
C MET A 24 1.91 -1.19 3.90
N ALA A 25 1.95 0.12 3.65
CA ALA A 25 2.45 0.63 2.37
C ALA A 25 3.92 0.28 2.17
N VAL A 26 4.73 0.44 3.22
CA VAL A 26 6.16 0.07 3.16
C VAL A 26 6.31 -1.41 2.86
N SER A 27 5.55 -2.27 3.55
CA SER A 27 5.59 -3.71 3.31
C SER A 27 5.19 -4.05 1.87
N LEU A 28 4.14 -3.40 1.37
CA LEU A 28 3.69 -3.62 0.00
C LEU A 28 4.76 -3.25 -1.03
N PHE A 29 5.40 -2.10 -0.85
CA PHE A 29 6.46 -1.68 -1.78
C PHE A 29 7.67 -2.61 -1.72
N GLU A 30 7.98 -3.13 -0.54
CA GLU A 30 9.14 -4.00 -0.33
C GLU A 30 8.90 -5.39 -0.92
N HIS A 31 7.76 -5.99 -0.63
CA HIS A 31 7.46 -7.37 -1.02
C HIS A 31 6.61 -7.48 -2.28
N GLU A 32 5.96 -6.42 -2.69
CA GLU A 32 5.09 -6.30 -3.86
C GLU A 32 3.78 -7.11 -3.79
N ILE A 33 3.63 -7.96 -2.79
CA ILE A 33 2.36 -8.64 -2.50
C ILE A 33 2.26 -8.87 -0.99
N ILE A 34 1.11 -8.54 -0.40
CA ILE A 34 0.85 -8.80 1.02
C ILE A 34 -0.54 -9.39 1.17
N LYS A 35 -0.78 -10.06 2.29
CA LYS A 35 -2.09 -10.63 2.63
C LYS A 35 -2.65 -9.84 3.81
N THR A 36 -3.88 -9.37 3.70
CA THR A 36 -4.52 -8.58 4.75
C THR A 36 -6.03 -8.73 4.69
N THR A 37 -6.75 -8.09 5.61
CA THR A 37 -8.21 -8.08 5.55
C THR A 37 -8.70 -7.17 4.43
N LEU A 38 -9.89 -7.49 3.89
CA LEU A 38 -10.44 -6.73 2.77
C LEU A 38 -10.66 -5.24 3.08
N PRO A 39 -11.22 -4.85 4.24
CA PRO A 39 -11.36 -3.43 4.54
C PRO A 39 -10.04 -2.67 4.59
N LYS A 40 -9.01 -3.27 5.17
CA LYS A 40 -7.67 -2.66 5.21
C LYS A 40 -7.11 -2.51 3.80
N ALA A 41 -7.28 -3.52 2.96
CA ALA A 41 -6.80 -3.47 1.58
C ALA A 41 -7.44 -2.34 0.79
N LYS A 42 -8.73 -2.14 0.95
CA LYS A 42 -9.46 -1.08 0.24
C LYS A 42 -9.00 0.31 0.67
N GLU A 43 -8.70 0.49 1.95
CA GLU A 43 -8.19 1.77 2.45
C GLU A 43 -6.72 1.98 2.12
N LEU A 44 -5.94 0.90 2.05
CA LEU A 44 -4.52 0.98 1.71
C LEU A 44 -4.30 1.63 0.34
N ARG A 45 -5.19 1.39 -0.60
CA ARG A 45 -5.11 1.99 -1.93
C ARG A 45 -4.98 3.51 -1.86
N ARG A 46 -5.70 4.15 -0.95
CA ARG A 46 -5.67 5.61 -0.79
C ARG A 46 -4.32 6.14 -0.28
N VAL A 47 -3.55 5.29 0.35
CA VAL A 47 -2.23 5.65 0.90
C VAL A 47 -1.12 5.30 -0.09
N ALA A 48 -1.19 4.10 -0.67
CA ALA A 48 -0.10 3.58 -1.49
C ALA A 48 -0.09 4.14 -2.92
N GLU A 49 -1.25 4.25 -3.56
CA GLU A 49 -1.28 4.71 -4.96
C GLU A 49 -0.78 6.14 -5.15
N PRO A 50 -1.13 7.11 -4.28
CA PRO A 50 -0.55 8.45 -4.41
C PRO A 50 0.97 8.47 -4.30
N LEU A 51 1.56 7.58 -3.50
CA LEU A 51 3.02 7.51 -3.39
C LEU A 51 3.66 7.01 -4.67
N ILE A 52 3.04 6.06 -5.36
CA ILE A 52 3.54 5.58 -6.64
C ILE A 52 3.42 6.68 -7.70
N THR A 53 2.30 7.40 -7.71
CA THR A 53 2.12 8.53 -8.62
C THR A 53 3.19 9.60 -8.39
N LEU A 54 3.48 9.91 -7.12
CA LEU A 54 4.53 10.85 -6.76
C LEU A 54 5.90 10.40 -7.27
N ALA A 55 6.15 9.11 -7.23
CA ALA A 55 7.43 8.52 -7.62
C ALA A 55 7.68 8.53 -9.13
N LYS A 56 6.67 8.82 -9.93
CA LYS A 56 6.83 8.92 -11.39
C LYS A 56 7.72 10.09 -11.78
N GLU A 57 7.79 11.12 -10.96
CA GLU A 57 8.65 12.27 -11.20
C GLU A 57 9.72 12.29 -10.11
N ASP A 58 10.94 11.93 -10.48
CA ASP A 58 12.04 11.87 -9.53
C ASP A 58 12.65 13.25 -9.30
N SER A 59 12.43 13.78 -8.12
CA SER A 59 13.02 15.05 -7.69
C SER A 59 13.34 14.97 -6.21
N VAL A 60 14.22 15.85 -5.75
CA VAL A 60 14.57 15.89 -4.32
C VAL A 60 13.33 16.19 -3.49
N ALA A 61 12.50 17.13 -3.95
CA ALA A 61 11.26 17.48 -3.23
C ALA A 61 10.32 16.29 -3.12
N ASN A 62 10.13 15.53 -4.21
CA ASN A 62 9.26 14.36 -4.21
C ASN A 62 9.82 13.24 -3.34
N ARG A 63 11.13 13.03 -3.35
CA ARG A 63 11.76 12.03 -2.47
C ARG A 63 11.60 12.38 -1.00
N ARG A 64 11.73 13.66 -0.65
CA ARG A 64 11.53 14.12 0.72
C ARG A 64 10.09 13.93 1.18
N LEU A 65 9.13 14.24 0.32
CA LEU A 65 7.72 14.05 0.62
C LEU A 65 7.38 12.57 0.80
N ALA A 66 7.91 11.70 -0.07
CA ALA A 66 7.71 10.26 0.05
C ALA A 66 8.32 9.74 1.35
N PHE A 67 9.50 10.22 1.73
CA PHE A 67 10.11 9.83 3.00
C PHE A 67 9.28 10.30 4.19
N ASP A 68 8.73 11.50 4.12
CA ASP A 68 7.86 12.00 5.18
C ASP A 68 6.66 11.08 5.41
N ARG A 69 6.11 10.54 4.32
CA ARG A 69 4.93 9.67 4.38
C ARG A 69 5.25 8.21 4.71
N THR A 70 6.44 7.73 4.39
CA THR A 70 6.80 6.31 4.60
C THR A 70 7.76 6.10 5.77
N ARG A 71 8.63 7.06 6.03
CA ARG A 71 9.71 6.96 7.03
C ARG A 71 10.63 5.76 6.80
N SER A 72 10.80 5.37 5.53
CA SER A 72 11.66 4.26 5.16
C SER A 72 12.50 4.67 3.95
N LYS A 73 13.82 4.70 4.13
CA LYS A 73 14.74 5.01 3.03
C LYS A 73 14.70 3.96 1.95
N GLU A 74 14.59 2.70 2.34
CA GLU A 74 14.52 1.57 1.42
C GLU A 74 13.27 1.65 0.55
N ALA A 75 12.13 1.96 1.15
CA ALA A 75 10.89 2.12 0.40
C ALA A 75 10.97 3.29 -0.57
N VAL A 76 11.54 4.41 -0.15
CA VAL A 76 11.72 5.57 -1.04
C VAL A 76 12.65 5.22 -2.20
N GLY A 77 13.76 4.54 -1.90
CA GLY A 77 14.68 4.09 -2.93
C GLY A 77 13.99 3.24 -3.98
N LYS A 78 13.24 2.24 -3.55
CA LYS A 78 12.51 1.35 -4.47
C LYS A 78 11.43 2.09 -5.25
N LEU A 79 10.69 2.99 -4.59
CA LEU A 79 9.66 3.77 -5.26
C LEU A 79 10.22 4.52 -6.47
N PHE A 80 11.32 5.22 -6.29
CA PHE A 80 11.85 6.07 -7.35
C PHE A 80 12.74 5.33 -8.35
N SER A 81 13.39 4.24 -7.94
CA SER A 81 14.26 3.47 -8.84
C SER A 81 13.52 2.41 -9.64
N GLU A 82 12.48 1.81 -9.09
CA GLU A 82 11.77 0.70 -9.73
C GLU A 82 10.30 0.98 -10.00
N LEU A 83 9.54 1.36 -8.98
CA LEU A 83 8.08 1.46 -9.10
C LEU A 83 7.65 2.65 -9.94
N GLY A 84 8.27 3.80 -9.77
CA GLY A 84 7.98 4.97 -10.60
C GLY A 84 8.15 4.69 -12.08
N PRO A 85 9.34 4.21 -12.49
CA PRO A 85 9.56 3.83 -13.89
C PRO A 85 8.63 2.73 -14.39
N ARG A 86 8.33 1.73 -13.56
CA ARG A 86 7.45 0.62 -13.96
C ARG A 86 6.07 1.11 -14.35
N TYR A 87 5.53 2.10 -13.63
CA TYR A 87 4.16 2.55 -13.84
C TYR A 87 4.06 3.88 -14.59
N GLN A 88 5.12 4.28 -15.27
CA GLN A 88 5.19 5.58 -15.95
C GLN A 88 4.03 5.78 -16.94
N SER A 89 3.63 4.73 -17.64
CA SER A 89 2.54 4.79 -18.63
C SER A 89 1.17 4.45 -18.05
N ARG A 90 1.10 4.04 -16.80
CA ARG A 90 -0.18 3.65 -16.18
C ARG A 90 -0.72 4.81 -15.35
N GLN A 91 -1.97 5.18 -15.57
CA GLN A 91 -2.61 6.29 -14.89
C GLN A 91 -3.47 5.78 -13.73
N GLY A 92 -2.85 5.52 -12.58
CA GLY A 92 -3.54 4.97 -11.43
C GLY A 92 -3.77 3.48 -11.54
N GLY A 93 -4.48 2.90 -10.57
CA GLY A 93 -4.77 1.47 -10.58
C GLY A 93 -3.55 0.59 -10.47
N TYR A 94 -2.59 0.97 -9.63
CA TYR A 94 -1.35 0.22 -9.48
C TYR A 94 -1.50 -1.01 -8.59
N LEU A 95 -2.57 -1.09 -7.83
CA LEU A 95 -2.82 -2.19 -6.91
C LEU A 95 -3.96 -3.07 -7.42
N ARG A 96 -3.81 -4.37 -7.17
CA ARG A 96 -4.88 -5.34 -7.45
C ARG A 96 -5.23 -6.05 -6.16
N ILE A 97 -6.52 -6.14 -5.86
CA ILE A 97 -7.02 -6.82 -4.66
C ILE A 97 -7.67 -8.13 -5.11
N LEU A 98 -7.14 -9.24 -4.60
CA LEU A 98 -7.63 -10.58 -4.93
C LEU A 98 -8.20 -11.22 -3.66
N LYS A 99 -9.51 -11.40 -3.60
CA LYS A 99 -10.16 -12.03 -2.45
C LYS A 99 -9.71 -13.49 -2.33
N CYS A 100 -9.39 -13.93 -1.10
CA CYS A 100 -8.86 -15.27 -0.88
C CYS A 100 -9.55 -16.02 0.27
N GLY A 101 -10.79 -15.67 0.58
CA GLY A 101 -11.58 -16.40 1.57
C GLY A 101 -11.65 -15.70 2.91
N PHE A 102 -11.70 -16.49 3.98
CA PHE A 102 -11.94 -15.99 5.33
C PHE A 102 -10.85 -16.49 6.28
N ARG A 103 -10.52 -15.65 7.25
CA ARG A 103 -9.48 -15.99 8.22
C ARG A 103 -10.01 -16.95 9.25
N ALA A 104 -9.22 -17.99 9.61
CA ALA A 104 -9.57 -18.90 10.66
C ALA A 104 -9.67 -18.15 11.99
N GLY A 105 -10.66 -18.46 12.79
CA GLY A 105 -10.88 -17.85 14.09
C GLY A 105 -11.99 -16.81 14.05
N ASP A 106 -11.75 -15.62 13.46
CA ASP A 106 -12.72 -14.53 13.47
C ASP A 106 -13.54 -14.40 12.18
N ASN A 107 -13.27 -15.27 11.20
CA ASN A 107 -13.98 -15.28 9.91
C ASN A 107 -13.89 -13.95 9.15
N ALA A 108 -12.82 -13.18 9.34
CA ALA A 108 -12.62 -11.92 8.63
C ALA A 108 -12.36 -12.19 7.14
N PRO A 109 -12.96 -11.41 6.22
CA PRO A 109 -12.65 -11.58 4.80
C PRO A 109 -11.21 -11.16 4.52
N MET A 110 -10.46 -12.04 3.87
CA MET A 110 -9.05 -11.86 3.56
C MET A 110 -8.83 -11.67 2.08
N CYS A 111 -7.73 -11.01 1.74
CA CYS A 111 -7.35 -10.79 0.36
C CYS A 111 -5.85 -10.64 0.23
N TYR A 112 -5.36 -10.83 -1.00
CA TYR A 112 -4.01 -10.43 -1.38
C TYR A 112 -4.08 -9.05 -2.02
N VAL A 113 -3.15 -8.18 -1.64
CA VAL A 113 -2.94 -6.90 -2.34
C VAL A 113 -1.61 -7.03 -3.05
N GLU A 114 -1.61 -6.90 -4.37
CA GLU A 114 -0.38 -7.01 -5.15
C GLU A 114 -0.18 -5.78 -6.03
N LEU A 115 1.07 -5.49 -6.32
CA LEU A 115 1.41 -4.48 -7.31
C LEU A 115 1.25 -5.09 -8.70
N VAL A 116 0.54 -4.38 -9.57
CA VAL A 116 0.33 -4.82 -10.94
C VAL A 116 1.69 -4.88 -11.65
N ASP A 117 1.85 -5.85 -12.54
CA ASP A 117 3.10 -6.04 -13.30
C ASP A 117 4.33 -6.33 -12.42
N ARG A 118 4.11 -6.89 -11.23
CA ARG A 118 5.24 -7.31 -10.41
C ARG A 118 6.00 -8.46 -11.04
N PRO A 119 7.32 -8.58 -10.79
CA PRO A 119 8.08 -9.72 -11.30
C PRO A 119 7.53 -11.05 -10.77
N VAL A 120 7.39 -12.04 -11.65
CA VAL A 120 6.78 -13.33 -11.31
C VAL A 120 7.75 -14.25 -10.55
N ALA A 121 9.01 -13.90 -10.48
CA ALA A 121 10.05 -14.78 -9.94
C ALA A 121 9.97 -15.01 -8.43
N SER A 122 9.26 -14.18 -7.69
CA SER A 122 9.13 -14.33 -6.24
C SER A 122 7.65 -14.45 -5.88
N GLU A 123 7.27 -15.61 -5.37
CA GLU A 123 5.89 -15.88 -4.94
C GLU A 123 5.71 -15.72 -3.44
N GLU A 124 6.64 -15.09 -2.78
CA GLU A 124 6.53 -14.90 -1.34
C GLU A 124 5.44 -13.90 -0.99
N VAL A 125 4.50 -14.36 -0.20
CA VAL A 125 3.41 -13.53 0.31
C VAL A 125 3.69 -13.22 1.77
N VAL A 126 3.68 -11.93 2.09
CA VAL A 126 3.87 -11.48 3.47
C VAL A 126 2.50 -11.23 4.08
N GLU A 127 2.25 -11.88 5.22
CA GLU A 127 1.03 -11.63 5.98
C GLU A 127 1.21 -10.40 6.86
N VAL A 128 0.26 -9.46 6.74
CA VAL A 128 0.20 -8.30 7.61
C VAL A 128 -1.00 -8.49 8.51
N ALA A 129 -0.76 -8.87 9.77
CA ALA A 129 -1.81 -9.21 10.72
C ALA A 129 -2.57 -7.98 11.21
N GLU A 130 -1.95 -6.84 11.23
CA GLU A 130 -2.50 -5.63 11.80
C GLU A 130 -3.03 -4.67 10.72
#